data_fe3ee9aae38ebdc5ce8804f0e75b801d
#
_entry.id   fe3ee9aae38ebdc5ce8804f0e75b801d
#
_cell.length_a   1.000
_cell.length_b   1.000
_cell.length_c   1.000
_cell.angle_alpha   90.00
_cell.angle_beta   90.00
_cell.angle_gamma   90.00
#
_symmetry.space_group_name_H-M   'P 1'
#
loop_
_entity.id
_entity.type
_entity.pdbx_description
1 polymer ?
#
loop_
_entity_poly.entity_id
_entity_poly.type
_entity_poly.pdbx_seq_one_letter_code
_entity_poly.pdbx_strand_id
1 'polypeptide(L)'
;MSPASRRAELIRILRIRKRDTVPSLAHELRVNERTIRRDLLTLTVDEGYLIDTIQGNGGGVVYNGQLTPHKGIFSQEQIKVLNELKKHADNHQTIVLNGILEAFS
;
A
#
# COMPACT_ATOMS: atom_id res chain seq x y z
N MET A 1 -11.03 -11.18 17.57
CA MET A 1 -10.80 -9.98 16.72
C MET A 1 -11.25 -10.30 15.30
N SER A 2 -12.07 -9.45 14.73
CA SER A 2 -12.54 -9.62 13.36
C SER A 2 -11.40 -9.34 12.36
N PRO A 3 -11.51 -9.81 11.11
CA PRO A 3 -10.51 -9.45 10.10
C PRO A 3 -10.34 -7.94 9.93
N ALA A 4 -11.42 -7.18 9.96
CA ALA A 4 -11.35 -5.72 9.84
C ALA A 4 -10.62 -5.10 11.03
N SER A 5 -10.94 -5.54 12.25
CA SER A 5 -10.26 -5.07 13.47
C SER A 5 -8.78 -5.45 13.46
N ARG A 6 -8.47 -6.64 13.00
CA ARG A 6 -7.08 -7.11 12.89
C ARG A 6 -6.28 -6.25 11.91
N ARG A 7 -6.86 -5.93 10.75
CA ARG A 7 -6.21 -5.07 9.76
C ARG A 7 -6.00 -3.65 10.29
N ALA A 8 -6.98 -3.12 11.02
CA ALA A 8 -6.84 -1.80 11.66
C ALA A 8 -5.68 -1.79 12.66
N GLU A 9 -5.57 -2.84 13.47
CA GLU A 9 -4.47 -2.97 14.43
C GLU A 9 -3.13 -3.13 13.74
N LEU A 10 -3.09 -3.91 12.66
CA LEU A 10 -1.89 -4.13 11.86
C LEU A 10 -1.36 -2.81 11.29
N ILE A 11 -2.23 -1.98 10.75
CA ILE A 11 -1.84 -0.66 10.23
C ILE A 11 -1.40 0.26 11.35
N ARG A 12 -2.05 0.23 12.50
CA ARG A 12 -1.66 1.03 13.65
C ARG A 12 -0.21 0.71 14.06
N ILE A 13 0.11 -0.57 14.14
CA ILE A 13 1.45 -1.02 14.50
C ILE A 13 2.47 -0.54 13.46
N LEU A 14 2.17 -0.71 12.18
CA LEU A 14 3.07 -0.33 11.11
C LEU A 14 3.28 1.19 11.00
N ARG A 15 2.25 1.98 11.30
CA ARG A 15 2.41 3.44 11.34
C ARG A 15 3.38 3.88 12.44
N ILE A 16 3.33 3.22 13.58
CA ILE A 16 4.16 3.56 14.73
C ILE A 16 5.59 3.06 14.53
N ARG A 17 5.73 1.80 14.15
CA ARG A 17 7.05 1.16 14.04
C ARG A 17 7.73 1.41 12.70
N LYS A 18 6.99 1.70 11.66
CA LYS A 18 7.43 1.88 10.27
C LYS A 18 7.94 0.59 9.64
N ARG A 19 8.43 -0.34 10.41
CA ARG A 19 8.97 -1.60 9.93
C ARG A 19 8.73 -2.71 10.96
N ASP A 20 8.43 -3.90 10.47
CA ASP A 20 8.31 -5.10 11.31
C ASP A 20 8.52 -6.33 10.41
N THR A 21 8.38 -7.52 10.98
CA THR A 21 8.48 -8.76 10.21
C THR A 21 7.14 -9.49 10.23
N VAL A 22 6.88 -10.31 9.22
CA VAL A 22 5.65 -11.11 9.16
C VAL A 22 5.55 -12.04 10.37
N PRO A 23 6.60 -12.79 10.75
CA PRO A 23 6.52 -13.65 11.95
C PRO A 23 6.20 -12.86 13.23
N SER A 24 6.82 -11.70 13.41
CA SER A 24 6.58 -10.86 14.58
C SER A 24 5.13 -10.36 14.62
N LEU A 25 4.62 -9.88 13.50
CA LEU A 25 3.24 -9.42 13.40
C LEU A 25 2.25 -10.56 13.64
N ALA A 26 2.53 -11.74 13.09
CA ALA A 26 1.69 -12.92 13.28
C ALA A 26 1.64 -13.32 14.76
N HIS A 27 2.78 -13.31 15.43
CA HIS A 27 2.86 -13.62 16.85
C HIS A 27 2.08 -12.60 17.68
N GLU A 28 2.29 -11.33 17.41
CA GLU A 28 1.65 -10.24 18.16
C GLU A 28 0.13 -10.24 18.00
N LEU A 29 -0.35 -10.51 16.79
CA LEU A 29 -1.79 -10.54 16.49
C LEU A 29 -2.42 -11.93 16.70
N ARG A 30 -1.62 -12.91 17.09
CA ARG A 30 -2.06 -14.29 17.38
C ARG A 30 -2.75 -14.98 16.20
N VAL A 31 -2.15 -14.81 15.04
CA VAL A 31 -2.59 -15.46 13.80
C VAL A 31 -1.36 -16.08 13.12
N ASN A 32 -1.59 -16.87 12.07
CA ASN A 32 -0.47 -17.41 11.32
C ASN A 32 0.06 -16.39 10.31
N GLU A 33 1.26 -16.66 9.79
CA GLU A 33 1.90 -15.75 8.84
C GLU A 33 1.12 -15.60 7.54
N ARG A 34 0.46 -16.65 7.12
CA ARG A 34 -0.38 -16.63 5.92
C ARG A 34 -1.49 -15.60 6.05
N THR A 35 -2.10 -15.52 7.22
CA THR A 35 -3.14 -14.53 7.52
C THR A 35 -2.59 -13.12 7.44
N ILE A 36 -1.39 -12.90 8.00
CA ILE A 36 -0.73 -11.60 7.93
C ILE A 36 -0.45 -11.20 6.47
N ARG A 37 0.09 -12.12 5.67
CA ARG A 37 0.36 -11.84 4.26
C ARG A 37 -0.92 -11.50 3.50
N ARG A 38 -2.00 -12.19 3.78
CA ARG A 38 -3.31 -11.91 3.18
C ARG A 38 -3.82 -10.54 3.60
N ASP A 39 -3.70 -10.19 4.87
CA ASP A 39 -4.12 -8.89 5.38
C ASP A 39 -3.30 -7.75 4.76
N LEU A 40 -1.99 -7.94 4.62
CA LEU A 40 -1.12 -6.95 3.98
C LEU A 40 -1.51 -6.73 2.52
N LEU A 41 -1.86 -7.80 1.82
CA LEU A 41 -2.32 -7.71 0.45
C LEU A 41 -3.64 -6.91 0.36
N THR A 42 -4.58 -7.19 1.23
CA THR A 42 -5.85 -6.47 1.29
C THR A 42 -5.62 -4.99 1.58
N LEU A 43 -4.76 -4.67 2.54
CA LEU A 43 -4.43 -3.29 2.88
C LEU A 43 -3.78 -2.56 1.72
N THR A 44 -2.94 -3.22 0.97
CA THR A 44 -2.25 -2.62 -0.17
C THR A 44 -3.19 -2.43 -1.36
N VAL A 45 -3.90 -3.49 -1.73
CA VAL A 45 -4.74 -3.49 -2.95
C VAL A 45 -6.06 -2.75 -2.75
N ASP A 46 -6.74 -3.03 -1.64
CA ASP A 46 -8.09 -2.50 -1.43
C ASP A 46 -8.11 -1.14 -0.74
N GLU A 47 -7.15 -0.88 0.13
CA GLU A 47 -7.15 0.33 0.95
C GLU A 47 -6.02 1.31 0.61
N GLY A 48 -5.18 0.99 -0.35
CA GLY A 48 -4.19 1.92 -0.88
C GLY A 48 -2.99 2.21 0.03
N TYR A 49 -2.71 1.35 0.99
CA TYR A 49 -1.52 1.51 1.82
C TYR A 49 -0.28 1.13 1.05
N LEU A 50 0.77 1.92 1.21
CA LEU A 50 2.07 1.65 0.59
C LEU A 50 2.90 0.78 1.53
N ILE A 51 2.87 -0.51 1.29
CA ILE A 51 3.56 -1.49 2.13
C ILE A 51 4.48 -2.33 1.25
N ASP A 52 5.77 -2.29 1.54
CA ASP A 52 6.75 -3.12 0.87
C ASP A 52 7.03 -4.37 1.71
N THR A 53 7.08 -5.51 1.05
CA THR A 53 7.43 -6.77 1.69
C THR A 53 8.76 -7.24 1.11
N ILE A 54 9.73 -7.42 1.99
CA ILE A 54 11.08 -7.85 1.63
C ILE A 54 11.22 -9.33 1.94
N GLN A 55 11.55 -10.13 0.95
CA GLN A 55 11.72 -11.58 1.08
C GLN A 55 13.12 -11.93 1.58
N GLY A 56 13.24 -13.10 2.20
CA GLY A 56 14.54 -13.68 2.58
C GLY A 56 14.95 -13.39 4.02
N ASN A 57 16.20 -13.74 4.33
CA ASN A 57 16.77 -13.51 5.67
C ASN A 57 16.84 -12.03 5.98
N GLY A 58 16.30 -11.65 7.11
CA GLY A 58 16.20 -10.26 7.48
C GLY A 58 15.12 -9.51 6.72
N GLY A 59 14.26 -10.23 6.00
CA GLY A 59 13.13 -9.66 5.31
C GLY A 59 12.14 -9.02 6.27
N GLY A 60 11.23 -8.21 5.73
CA GLY A 60 10.31 -7.52 6.59
C GLY A 60 9.21 -6.80 5.84
N VAL A 61 8.42 -6.10 6.61
CA VAL A 61 7.31 -5.30 6.14
C VAL A 61 7.65 -3.84 6.44
N VAL A 62 7.64 -3.00 5.42
CA VAL A 62 7.97 -1.59 5.55
C VAL A 62 6.76 -0.76 5.16
N TYR A 63 6.36 0.14 6.05
CA TYR A 63 5.24 1.04 5.81
C TYR A 63 5.74 2.35 5.22
N ASN A 64 5.22 2.72 4.06
CA ASN A 64 5.63 3.92 3.32
C ASN A 64 4.50 4.94 3.15
N GLY A 65 3.45 4.82 3.93
CA GLY A 65 2.35 5.77 3.87
C GLY A 65 1.08 5.18 3.28
N GLN A 66 0.14 6.02 2.99
CA GLN A 66 -1.12 5.63 2.39
C GLN A 66 -1.43 6.55 1.22
N LEU A 67 -1.77 5.94 0.09
CA LEU A 67 -2.34 6.68 -1.02
C LEU A 67 -3.82 6.85 -0.75
N THR A 68 -4.25 8.09 -0.61
CA THR A 68 -5.66 8.39 -0.55
C THR A 68 -6.10 8.83 -1.92
N PRO A 69 -6.77 7.99 -2.68
CA PRO A 69 -7.16 8.31 -4.05
C PRO A 69 -8.25 9.37 -4.14
N HIS A 70 -8.68 9.87 -3.02
CA HIS A 70 -9.72 10.86 -2.93
C HIS A 70 -9.22 12.05 -2.13
N LYS A 71 -10.01 13.08 -2.11
CA LYS A 71 -9.89 14.27 -1.27
C LYS A 71 -8.49 14.62 -0.77
N GLY A 72 -7.95 15.68 -1.30
CA GLY A 72 -6.80 16.34 -0.69
C GLY A 72 -5.44 15.93 -1.20
N ILE A 73 -5.32 14.91 -2.03
CA ILE A 73 -4.05 14.56 -2.65
C ILE A 73 -3.94 15.23 -4.01
N PHE A 74 -4.94 15.00 -4.87
CA PHE A 74 -4.99 15.65 -6.18
C PHE A 74 -6.35 16.27 -6.40
N SER A 75 -6.38 17.50 -6.92
CA SER A 75 -7.60 18.10 -7.44
C SER A 75 -7.98 17.41 -8.74
N GLN A 76 -9.23 17.59 -9.17
CA GLN A 76 -9.66 17.06 -10.46
C GLN A 76 -8.83 17.63 -11.61
N GLU A 77 -8.41 18.88 -11.50
CA GLU A 77 -7.55 19.51 -12.50
C GLU A 77 -6.19 18.83 -12.57
N GLN A 78 -5.61 18.50 -11.42
CA GLN A 78 -4.33 17.81 -11.38
C GLN A 78 -4.41 16.42 -12.00
N ILE A 79 -5.48 15.70 -11.72
CA ILE A 79 -5.73 14.40 -12.33
C ILE A 79 -5.89 14.53 -13.84
N LYS A 80 -6.60 15.55 -14.30
CA LYS A 80 -6.77 15.83 -15.72
C LYS A 80 -5.46 16.10 -16.43
N VAL A 81 -4.58 16.90 -15.82
CA VAL A 81 -3.25 17.17 -16.36
C VAL A 81 -2.43 15.89 -16.49
N LEU A 82 -2.45 15.03 -15.46
CA LEU A 82 -1.76 13.75 -15.51
C LEU A 82 -2.28 12.88 -16.65
N ASN A 83 -3.58 12.87 -16.88
CA ASN A 83 -4.19 12.13 -17.98
C ASN A 83 -3.77 12.66 -19.34
N GLU A 84 -3.69 13.97 -19.49
CA GLU A 84 -3.23 14.58 -20.73
C GLU A 84 -1.77 14.28 -21.02
N LEU A 85 -0.90 14.33 -20.02
CA LEU A 85 0.50 13.95 -20.16
C LEU A 85 0.63 12.50 -20.60
N LYS A 86 -0.20 11.62 -20.05
CA LYS A 86 -0.26 10.22 -20.43
C LYS A 86 -0.57 10.05 -21.92
N LYS A 87 -1.50 10.84 -22.46
CA LYS A 87 -1.91 10.77 -23.87
C LYS A 87 -0.79 11.16 -24.81
N HIS A 88 0.11 12.05 -24.39
CA HIS A 88 1.18 12.59 -25.23
C HIS A 88 2.52 11.91 -25.00
N ALA A 89 2.60 10.98 -24.06
CA ALA A 89 3.82 10.25 -23.75
C ALA A 89 4.04 9.10 -24.73
N ASP A 90 5.31 8.70 -24.92
CA ASP A 90 5.62 7.49 -25.67
C ASP A 90 5.23 6.25 -24.84
N ASN A 91 5.38 5.05 -25.42
CA ASN A 91 4.95 3.83 -24.76
C ASN A 91 5.63 3.62 -23.40
N HIS A 92 6.90 3.93 -23.27
CA HIS A 92 7.63 3.79 -22.04
C HIS A 92 7.12 4.78 -20.98
N GLN A 93 6.98 6.04 -21.37
CA GLN A 93 6.45 7.08 -20.49
C GLN A 93 5.00 6.80 -20.12
N THR A 94 4.22 6.25 -21.05
CA THR A 94 2.84 5.88 -20.80
C THR A 94 2.75 4.82 -19.69
N ILE A 95 3.63 3.83 -19.69
CA ILE A 95 3.67 2.80 -18.67
C ILE A 95 3.96 3.42 -17.31
N VAL A 96 4.93 4.31 -17.22
CA VAL A 96 5.29 5.00 -15.97
C VAL A 96 4.13 5.85 -15.48
N LEU A 97 3.49 6.62 -16.37
CA LEU A 97 2.36 7.46 -16.01
C LEU A 97 1.14 6.64 -15.60
N ASN A 98 0.92 5.49 -16.23
CA ASN A 98 -0.13 4.57 -15.81
C ASN A 98 0.08 4.09 -14.39
N GLY A 99 1.31 3.76 -14.02
CA GLY A 99 1.64 3.37 -12.66
C GLY A 99 1.32 4.47 -11.66
N ILE A 100 1.63 5.72 -11.99
CA ILE A 100 1.32 6.87 -11.14
C ILE A 100 -0.19 7.05 -11.01
N LEU A 101 -0.92 6.99 -12.12
CA LEU A 101 -2.38 7.17 -12.11
C LEU A 101 -3.08 6.05 -11.36
N GLU A 102 -2.64 4.82 -11.51
CA GLU A 102 -3.19 3.69 -10.78
C GLU A 102 -2.95 3.84 -9.28
N ALA A 103 -1.79 4.37 -8.89
CA ALA A 103 -1.47 4.60 -7.50
C ALA A 103 -2.35 5.69 -6.87
N PHE A 104 -2.78 6.69 -7.63
CA PHE A 104 -3.50 7.85 -7.12
C PHE A 104 -4.97 7.92 -7.51
N SER A 105 -5.40 7.07 -8.39
CA SER A 105 -6.82 7.01 -8.75
C SER A 105 -7.53 5.83 -8.05
#